data_794a98a7d28a332f64c0c474f87d6fd9
#
_entry.id   794a98a7d28a332f64c0c474f87d6fd9
#
_cell.length_a   1.000
_cell.length_b   1.000
_cell.length_c   1.000
_cell.angle_alpha   90.00
_cell.angle_beta   90.00
_cell.angle_gamma   90.00
#
_symmetry.space_group_name_H-M   'P 1'
#
loop_
_entity.id
_entity.type
_entity.pdbx_description
1 polymer ?
#
loop_
_entity_poly.entity_id
_entity_poly.type
_entity_poly.pdbx_seq_one_letter_code
_entity_poly.pdbx_strand_id
1 'polypeptide(L)'
;MNKSELIEALAEKVDLPVRETASVTKTIIDTMSDALVKGDSIEIRGFGSFTVKKYGAYTGRNPKSGEQINVAPKKLPFFKVGKDLRERVDAAMREEKEQ
;
A
#
# COMPACT_ATOMS: atom_id res chain seq x y z
N MET A 1 -12.77 -3.06 -3.56
CA MET A 1 -13.07 -1.76 -2.91
C MET A 1 -12.18 -0.68 -3.52
N ASN A 2 -12.79 0.36 -4.05
CA ASN A 2 -12.04 1.52 -4.55
C ASN A 2 -12.07 2.66 -3.54
N LYS A 3 -11.45 3.79 -3.87
CA LYS A 3 -11.37 4.95 -2.98
C LYS A 3 -12.75 5.50 -2.61
N SER A 4 -13.66 5.59 -3.57
CA SER A 4 -15.02 6.08 -3.33
C SER A 4 -15.78 5.18 -2.37
N GLU A 5 -15.67 3.89 -2.54
CA GLU A 5 -16.31 2.91 -1.69
C GLU A 5 -15.71 2.92 -0.26
N LEU A 6 -14.41 3.12 -0.15
CA LEU A 6 -13.76 3.28 1.15
C LEU A 6 -14.29 4.51 1.88
N ILE A 7 -14.42 5.64 1.17
CA ILE A 7 -14.94 6.88 1.76
C ILE A 7 -16.37 6.70 2.24
N GLU A 8 -17.22 6.06 1.43
CA GLU A 8 -18.61 5.78 1.80
C GLU A 8 -18.70 4.90 3.06
N ALA A 9 -17.89 3.84 3.10
CA ALA A 9 -17.85 2.94 4.26
C ALA A 9 -17.39 3.66 5.53
N LEU A 10 -16.37 4.53 5.41
CA LEU A 10 -15.87 5.32 6.52
C LEU A 10 -16.90 6.33 7.00
N ALA A 11 -17.56 7.03 6.08
CA ALA A 11 -18.59 8.03 6.40
C ALA A 11 -19.71 7.41 7.23
N GLU A 12 -20.13 6.21 6.87
CA GLU A 12 -21.14 5.46 7.62
C GLU A 12 -20.65 5.11 9.03
N LYS A 13 -19.44 4.61 9.17
CA LYS A 13 -18.88 4.19 10.46
C LYS A 13 -18.64 5.35 11.42
N VAL A 14 -18.21 6.48 10.92
CA VAL A 14 -17.89 7.66 11.77
C VAL A 14 -19.04 8.64 11.86
N ASP A 15 -20.14 8.34 11.17
CA ASP A 15 -21.35 9.18 11.16
C ASP A 15 -21.06 10.63 10.76
N LEU A 16 -20.30 10.80 9.68
CA LEU A 16 -19.96 12.10 9.10
C LEU A 16 -20.46 12.17 7.65
N PRO A 17 -20.73 13.38 7.15
CA PRO A 17 -21.05 13.53 5.72
C PRO A 17 -19.95 12.99 4.83
N VAL A 18 -20.33 12.44 3.69
CA VAL A 18 -19.38 11.88 2.71
C VAL A 18 -18.33 12.91 2.31
N ARG A 19 -18.74 14.15 2.12
CA ARG A 19 -17.85 15.25 1.71
C ARG A 19 -16.72 15.50 2.72
N GLU A 20 -17.05 15.53 4.01
CA GLU A 20 -16.05 15.73 5.07
C GLU A 20 -15.14 14.51 5.20
N THR A 21 -15.71 13.31 5.10
CA THR A 21 -14.97 12.06 5.15
C THR A 21 -14.00 11.96 3.97
N ALA A 22 -14.41 12.39 2.79
CA ALA A 22 -13.55 12.43 1.61
C ALA A 22 -12.34 13.34 1.82
N SER A 23 -12.56 14.51 2.43
CA SER A 23 -11.51 15.48 2.73
C SER A 23 -10.47 14.89 3.70
N VAL A 24 -10.93 14.25 4.77
CA VAL A 24 -10.06 13.61 5.76
C VAL A 24 -9.27 12.45 5.12
N THR A 25 -9.94 11.62 4.35
CA THR A 25 -9.31 10.49 3.65
C THR A 25 -8.21 10.96 2.70
N LYS A 26 -8.50 12.02 1.93
CA LYS A 26 -7.51 12.61 1.04
C LYS A 26 -6.29 13.11 1.82
N THR A 27 -6.52 13.78 2.93
CA THR A 27 -5.43 14.28 3.78
C THR A 27 -4.56 13.15 4.30
N ILE A 28 -5.16 12.04 4.74
CA ILE A 28 -4.40 10.87 5.21
C ILE A 28 -3.52 10.31 4.09
N ILE A 29 -4.10 10.07 2.92
CA ILE A 29 -3.38 9.51 1.77
C ILE A 29 -2.26 10.46 1.33
N ASP A 30 -2.54 11.75 1.22
CA ASP A 30 -1.54 12.75 0.81
C ASP A 30 -0.40 12.85 1.83
N THR A 31 -0.71 12.81 3.12
CA THR A 31 0.29 12.86 4.18
C THR A 31 1.22 11.65 4.12
N MET A 32 0.66 10.46 3.92
CA MET A 32 1.44 9.23 3.77
C MET A 32 2.30 9.28 2.50
N SER A 33 1.72 9.73 1.40
CA SER A 33 2.43 9.86 0.13
C SER A 33 3.62 10.81 0.25
N ASP A 34 3.42 11.96 0.87
CA ASP A 34 4.48 12.97 1.07
C ASP A 34 5.63 12.41 1.93
N ALA A 35 5.31 11.66 2.98
CA ALA A 35 6.32 11.01 3.82
C ALA A 35 7.16 10.03 3.01
N LEU A 36 6.52 9.20 2.19
CA LEU A 36 7.21 8.21 1.35
C LEU A 36 8.07 8.88 0.27
N VAL A 37 7.59 9.98 -0.31
CA VAL A 37 8.37 10.76 -1.29
C VAL A 37 9.66 11.28 -0.67
N LYS A 38 9.63 11.67 0.60
CA LYS A 38 10.82 12.10 1.35
C LYS A 38 11.72 10.96 1.77
N GLY A 39 11.29 9.73 1.62
CA GLY A 39 12.04 8.55 2.02
C GLY A 39 11.79 8.09 3.45
N ASP A 40 10.78 8.66 4.12
CA ASP A 40 10.40 8.24 5.47
C ASP A 40 9.62 6.94 5.42
N SER A 41 9.70 6.18 6.51
CA SER A 41 8.88 4.99 6.68
C SER A 41 7.64 5.33 7.50
N ILE A 42 6.58 4.54 7.30
CA ILE A 42 5.32 4.69 8.05
C ILE A 42 5.02 3.34 8.66
N GLU A 43 4.93 3.28 9.98
CA GLU A 43 4.58 2.07 10.69
C GLU A 43 3.21 2.24 11.35
N ILE A 44 2.27 1.37 10.98
CA ILE A 44 0.93 1.34 11.58
C ILE A 44 0.80 0.01 12.30
N ARG A 45 0.93 0.05 13.62
CA ARG A 45 0.91 -1.13 14.47
C ARG A 45 -0.36 -1.95 14.25
N GLY A 46 -0.18 -3.25 14.03
CA GLY A 46 -1.30 -4.16 13.77
C GLY A 46 -1.71 -4.23 12.31
N PHE A 47 -1.36 -3.24 11.51
CA PHE A 47 -1.71 -3.18 10.09
C PHE A 47 -0.51 -3.53 9.20
N GLY A 48 0.55 -2.77 9.29
CA GLY A 48 1.75 -2.99 8.49
C GLY A 48 2.66 -1.78 8.43
N SER A 49 3.70 -1.91 7.63
CA SER A 49 4.69 -0.87 7.44
C SER A 49 4.85 -0.53 5.97
N PHE A 50 4.96 0.76 5.69
CA PHE A 50 5.30 1.28 4.37
C PHE A 50 6.72 1.79 4.41
N THR A 51 7.56 1.32 3.51
CA THR A 51 8.97 1.74 3.41
C THR A 51 9.29 2.07 1.96
N VAL A 52 10.39 2.76 1.74
CA VAL A 52 10.88 3.04 0.41
C VAL A 52 12.10 2.16 0.16
N LYS A 53 12.03 1.33 -0.87
CA LYS A 53 13.16 0.49 -1.31
C LYS A 53 13.87 1.15 -2.46
N LYS A 54 15.20 1.20 -2.38
CA LYS A 54 16.05 1.71 -3.45
C LYS A 54 16.62 0.55 -4.24
N TYR A 55 16.52 0.66 -5.55
CA TYR A 55 17.08 -0.31 -6.48
C TYR A 55 18.18 0.39 -7.27
N GLY A 56 19.41 -0.14 -7.21
CA GLY A 56 20.53 0.39 -8.00
C GLY A 56 20.36 0.10 -9.47
N ALA A 57 21.14 0.81 -10.28
CA ALA A 57 21.21 0.53 -11.72
C ALA A 57 21.72 -0.88 -11.97
N TYR A 58 21.17 -1.56 -12.95
CA TYR A 58 21.65 -2.89 -13.34
C TYR A 58 21.48 -3.09 -14.86
N THR A 59 22.19 -4.08 -15.38
CA THR A 59 22.08 -4.46 -16.79
C THR A 59 21.26 -5.76 -16.87
N GLY A 60 20.13 -5.69 -17.57
CA GLY A 60 19.30 -6.83 -17.85
C GLY A 60 19.38 -7.23 -19.32
N ARG A 61 18.72 -8.33 -19.68
CA ARG A 61 18.57 -8.75 -21.08
C ARG A 61 17.10 -8.80 -21.45
N ASN A 62 16.82 -8.33 -22.65
CA ASN A 62 15.49 -8.47 -23.24
C ASN A 62 15.28 -9.95 -23.59
N PRO A 63 14.28 -10.63 -23.00
CA PRO A 63 14.07 -12.06 -23.28
C PRO A 63 13.67 -12.36 -24.73
N LYS A 64 13.19 -11.37 -25.49
CA LYS A 64 12.80 -11.55 -26.88
C LYS A 64 13.95 -11.38 -27.85
N SER A 65 14.85 -10.42 -27.61
CA SER A 65 15.94 -10.07 -28.54
C SER A 65 17.32 -10.47 -28.03
N GLY A 66 17.47 -10.74 -26.75
CA GLY A 66 18.75 -11.01 -26.12
C GLY A 66 19.64 -9.78 -25.94
N GLU A 67 19.14 -8.59 -26.31
CA GLU A 67 19.89 -7.36 -26.17
C GLU A 67 20.04 -6.94 -24.70
N GLN A 68 21.18 -6.34 -24.38
CA GLN A 68 21.41 -5.78 -23.06
C GLN A 68 20.61 -4.49 -22.88
N ILE A 69 19.93 -4.39 -21.74
CA ILE A 69 19.15 -3.22 -21.37
C ILE A 69 19.74 -2.64 -20.09
N ASN A 70 20.06 -1.35 -20.13
CA ASN A 70 20.49 -0.63 -18.93
C ASN A 70 19.25 -0.15 -18.18
N VAL A 71 19.10 -0.60 -16.94
CA VAL A 71 17.99 -0.20 -16.07
C VAL A 71 18.50 0.85 -15.09
N ALA A 72 17.89 2.04 -15.15
CA ALA A 72 18.23 3.15 -14.27
C ALA A 72 17.88 2.82 -12.80
N PRO A 73 18.58 3.42 -11.84
CA PRO A 73 18.22 3.27 -10.43
C PRO A 73 16.82 3.86 -10.16
N LYS A 74 16.09 3.27 -9.24
CA LYS A 74 14.74 3.71 -8.91
C LYS A 74 14.44 3.51 -7.43
N LYS A 75 13.42 4.22 -6.95
CA LYS A 75 12.86 4.05 -5.61
C LYS A 75 11.41 3.63 -5.75
N LEU A 76 10.99 2.67 -4.97
CA LEU A 76 9.60 2.20 -4.98
C LEU A 76 9.07 2.10 -3.55
N PRO A 77 7.80 2.47 -3.34
CA PRO A 77 7.16 2.18 -2.06
C PRO A 77 6.92 0.67 -1.93
N PHE A 78 7.04 0.18 -0.73
CA PHE A 78 6.86 -1.23 -0.42
C PHE A 78 6.03 -1.36 0.85
N PHE A 79 5.01 -2.22 0.82
CA PHE A 79 4.17 -2.52 1.97
C PHE A 79 4.49 -3.91 2.52
N LYS A 80 4.77 -3.97 3.82
CA LYS A 80 4.93 -5.23 4.55
C LYS A 80 3.80 -5.36 5.54
N VAL A 81 2.99 -6.40 5.41
CA VAL A 81 1.85 -6.64 6.29
C VAL A 81 2.30 -6.91 7.72
N GLY A 82 1.57 -6.38 8.69
CA GLY A 82 1.78 -6.67 10.10
C GLY A 82 1.19 -8.03 10.50
N LYS A 83 1.63 -8.52 11.65
CA LYS A 83 1.23 -9.85 12.13
C LYS A 83 -0.28 -9.98 12.31
N ASP A 84 -0.92 -9.02 12.96
CA ASP A 84 -2.35 -9.08 13.26
C ASP A 84 -3.20 -9.16 12.00
N LEU A 85 -2.94 -8.28 11.03
CA LEU A 85 -3.67 -8.28 9.76
C LEU A 85 -3.42 -9.57 8.99
N ARG A 86 -2.17 -10.02 8.95
CA ARG A 86 -1.82 -11.27 8.26
C ARG A 86 -2.58 -12.46 8.86
N GLU A 87 -2.62 -12.57 10.17
CA GLU A 87 -3.32 -13.65 10.85
C GLU A 87 -4.84 -13.59 10.62
N ARG A 88 -5.43 -12.39 10.62
CA ARG A 88 -6.86 -12.22 10.37
C ARG A 88 -7.25 -12.63 8.96
N VAL A 89 -6.45 -12.28 7.97
CA VAL A 89 -6.69 -12.68 6.58
C VAL A 89 -6.54 -14.19 6.41
N ASP A 90 -5.51 -14.76 7.00
CA ASP A 90 -5.26 -16.20 6.95
C ASP A 90 -6.37 -17.01 7.65
N ALA A 91 -6.83 -16.53 8.80
CA ALA A 91 -7.93 -17.15 9.52
C ALA A 91 -9.23 -17.16 8.72
N ALA A 92 -9.54 -16.06 8.03
CA ALA A 92 -10.72 -15.96 7.16
C ALA A 92 -10.65 -16.99 6.03
N MET A 93 -9.49 -17.22 5.45
CA MET A 93 -9.28 -18.24 4.42
C MET A 93 -9.52 -19.65 4.96
N ARG A 94 -9.07 -19.94 6.18
CA ARG A 94 -9.31 -21.25 6.83
C ARG A 94 -10.78 -21.50 7.09
N GLU A 95 -11.53 -20.49 7.52
CA GLU A 95 -12.97 -20.58 7.72
C GLU A 95 -13.70 -20.93 6.43
N GLU A 96 -13.30 -20.33 5.31
CA GLU A 96 -13.86 -20.63 3.99
C GLU A 96 -13.63 -22.09 3.59
N LYS A 97 -12.48 -22.67 3.93
CA LYS A 97 -12.15 -24.06 3.59
C LYS A 97 -12.90 -25.08 4.44
N GLU A 98 -13.30 -24.72 5.65
CA GLU A 98 -14.05 -25.58 6.56
C GLU A 98 -15.54 -25.63 6.24
N GLN A 99 -16.01 -24.74 5.43
CA GLN A 99 -17.39 -24.73 4.92
C GLN A 99 -17.47 -25.58 3.64
#